data_8a9b709291c95720057b81124d0fa836
#
_entry.id   8a9b709291c95720057b81124d0fa836
#
_cell.length_a   1.000
_cell.length_b   1.000
_cell.length_c   1.000
_cell.angle_alpha   90.00
_cell.angle_beta   90.00
_cell.angle_gamma   90.00
#
_symmetry.space_group_name_H-M   'P 1'
#
loop_
_entity.id
_entity.type
_entity.pdbx_description
1 polymer ?
#
loop_
_entity_poly.entity_id
_entity_poly.type
_entity_poly.pdbx_seq_one_letter_code
_entity_poly.pdbx_strand_id
1 'polypeptide(L)'
;MKKIVFHRLLDEQAGILDFLDEQLTAAVNGAAGTGKTMIAVEKARRHAVAGEQVLFLCFNAQLKEYLEENYARDLVSYYTIAGFACKTCNTVKPDYDELKTKLEDYYISGSFPYKHVIIDEGQDFGSETIEETDIIQLIHDIIVDADQGGTFYVFYDRLQLIQARDMPKFIGDLDCRLTLYRNCRNTENIAVTSLRPI
;
A
#
# COMPACT_ATOMS: atom_id res chain seq x y z
N MET A 1 19.20 9.84 -18.51
CA MET A 1 17.77 9.96 -18.90
C MET A 1 17.02 8.81 -18.23
N LYS A 2 16.23 9.06 -17.18
CA LYS A 2 15.41 8.00 -16.54
C LYS A 2 14.35 7.54 -17.54
N LYS A 3 14.28 6.25 -17.79
CA LYS A 3 13.30 5.64 -18.70
C LYS A 3 11.95 5.69 -17.98
N ILE A 4 11.06 6.59 -18.39
CA ILE A 4 9.68 6.60 -17.88
C ILE A 4 8.97 5.41 -18.54
N VAL A 5 8.62 4.42 -17.71
CA VAL A 5 7.86 3.25 -18.16
C VAL A 5 6.37 3.62 -18.11
N PHE A 6 5.77 3.82 -19.27
CA PHE A 6 4.33 3.99 -19.40
C PHE A 6 3.67 2.61 -19.54
N HIS A 7 2.82 2.25 -18.58
CA HIS A 7 1.96 1.09 -18.71
C HIS A 7 0.55 1.54 -19.11
N ARG A 8 0.00 0.88 -20.13
CA ARG A 8 -1.40 1.05 -20.47
C ARG A 8 -2.25 0.26 -19.48
N LEU A 9 -3.06 0.95 -18.71
CA LEU A 9 -4.03 0.31 -17.82
C LEU A 9 -5.11 -0.40 -18.64
N LEU A 10 -5.59 -1.53 -18.14
CA LEU A 10 -6.79 -2.15 -18.65
C LEU A 10 -8.03 -1.37 -18.18
N ASP A 11 -9.16 -1.54 -18.88
CA ASP A 11 -10.42 -0.88 -18.52
C ASP A 11 -10.85 -1.18 -17.07
N GLU A 12 -10.63 -2.42 -16.61
CA GLU A 12 -10.89 -2.80 -15.22
C GLU A 12 -10.01 -2.03 -14.23
N GLN A 13 -8.72 -1.87 -14.52
CA GLN A 13 -7.78 -1.13 -13.68
C GLN A 13 -8.09 0.37 -13.65
N ALA A 14 -8.48 0.92 -14.80
CA ALA A 14 -8.91 2.31 -14.89
C ALA A 14 -10.19 2.54 -14.07
N GLY A 15 -11.17 1.64 -14.18
CA GLY A 15 -12.42 1.70 -13.41
C GLY A 15 -12.19 1.61 -11.91
N ILE A 16 -11.22 0.79 -11.45
CA ILE A 16 -10.83 0.72 -10.03
C ILE A 16 -10.22 2.05 -9.59
N LEU A 17 -9.33 2.65 -10.39
CA LEU A 17 -8.72 3.94 -10.04
C LEU A 17 -9.76 5.05 -9.92
N ASP A 18 -10.72 5.11 -10.85
CA ASP A 18 -11.78 6.11 -10.80
C ASP A 18 -12.69 5.91 -9.59
N PHE A 19 -12.97 4.65 -9.23
CA PHE A 19 -13.73 4.34 -8.02
C PHE A 19 -12.97 4.73 -6.75
N LEU A 20 -11.66 4.48 -6.68
CA LEU A 20 -10.81 4.88 -5.56
C LEU A 20 -10.72 6.41 -5.39
N ASP A 21 -10.98 7.20 -6.43
CA ASP A 21 -11.01 8.66 -6.32
C ASP A 21 -12.18 9.14 -5.44
N GLU A 22 -13.22 8.32 -5.25
CA GLU A 22 -14.39 8.62 -4.42
C GLU A 22 -14.32 7.99 -3.01
N GLN A 23 -13.28 7.20 -2.70
CA GLN A 23 -13.15 6.48 -1.42
C GLN A 23 -12.02 7.06 -0.58
N LEU A 24 -12.28 7.26 0.72
CA LEU A 24 -11.22 7.63 1.67
C LEU A 24 -10.38 6.41 2.07
N THR A 25 -11.04 5.26 2.27
CA THR A 25 -10.35 4.01 2.62
C THR A 25 -10.80 2.88 1.72
N ALA A 26 -9.87 2.05 1.26
CA ALA A 26 -10.22 0.88 0.46
C ALA A 26 -9.16 -0.24 0.52
N ALA A 27 -9.63 -1.48 0.46
CA ALA A 27 -8.83 -2.67 0.26
C ALA A 27 -9.06 -3.24 -1.14
N VAL A 28 -8.00 -3.35 -1.93
CA VAL A 28 -8.01 -3.88 -3.30
C VAL A 28 -7.39 -5.27 -3.31
N ASN A 29 -8.24 -6.28 -3.42
CA ASN A 29 -7.83 -7.67 -3.56
C ASN A 29 -7.53 -8.01 -5.01
N GLY A 30 -6.55 -8.86 -5.24
CA GLY A 30 -6.28 -9.43 -6.57
C GLY A 30 -5.19 -10.49 -6.51
N ALA A 31 -5.34 -11.53 -7.31
CA ALA A 31 -4.31 -12.57 -7.44
C ALA A 31 -3.01 -12.00 -8.03
N ALA A 32 -1.93 -12.75 -7.90
CA ALA A 32 -0.66 -12.41 -8.55
C ALA A 32 -0.87 -12.16 -10.06
N GLY A 33 -0.31 -11.06 -10.57
CA GLY A 33 -0.42 -10.69 -11.98
C GLY A 33 -1.66 -9.88 -12.39
N THR A 34 -2.56 -9.52 -11.49
CA THR A 34 -3.73 -8.67 -11.79
C THR A 34 -3.39 -7.17 -11.91
N GLY A 35 -2.15 -6.79 -11.55
CA GLY A 35 -1.69 -5.41 -11.68
C GLY A 35 -1.93 -4.53 -10.46
N LYS A 36 -2.11 -5.10 -9.26
CA LYS A 36 -2.27 -4.37 -7.98
C LYS A 36 -1.22 -3.26 -7.82
N THR A 37 0.06 -3.61 -7.89
CA THR A 37 1.18 -2.66 -7.78
C THR A 37 1.08 -1.53 -8.80
N MET A 38 0.63 -1.80 -10.03
CA MET A 38 0.48 -0.77 -11.06
C MET A 38 -0.64 0.22 -10.74
N ILE A 39 -1.76 -0.27 -10.19
CA ILE A 39 -2.85 0.59 -9.72
C ILE A 39 -2.38 1.42 -8.53
N ALA A 40 -1.67 0.80 -7.56
CA ALA A 40 -1.11 1.47 -6.41
C ALA A 40 -0.16 2.61 -6.80
N VAL A 41 0.78 2.36 -7.73
CA VAL A 41 1.72 3.35 -8.25
C VAL A 41 1.00 4.47 -9.01
N GLU A 42 0.02 4.14 -9.83
CA GLU A 42 -0.75 5.15 -10.57
C GLU A 42 -1.59 6.02 -9.63
N LYS A 43 -2.15 5.43 -8.57
CA LYS A 43 -2.87 6.19 -7.54
C LYS A 43 -1.93 7.13 -6.79
N ALA A 44 -0.75 6.68 -6.39
CA ALA A 44 0.29 7.53 -5.80
C ALA A 44 0.68 8.69 -6.73
N ARG A 45 0.82 8.39 -8.04
CA ARG A 45 1.10 9.41 -9.05
C ARG A 45 0.00 10.47 -9.14
N ARG A 46 -1.27 10.08 -9.10
CA ARG A 46 -2.41 11.01 -9.16
C ARG A 46 -2.37 12.00 -7.98
N HIS A 47 -2.15 11.51 -6.76
CA HIS A 47 -2.02 12.35 -5.58
C HIS A 47 -0.80 13.30 -5.66
N ALA A 48 0.36 12.78 -6.08
CA ALA A 48 1.56 13.60 -6.24
C ALA A 48 1.38 14.71 -7.31
N VAL A 49 0.65 14.43 -8.40
CA VAL A 49 0.30 15.44 -9.41
C VAL A 49 -0.63 16.51 -8.85
N ALA A 50 -1.51 16.16 -7.91
CA ALA A 50 -2.34 17.11 -7.17
C ALA A 50 -1.55 17.93 -6.13
N GLY A 51 -0.24 17.69 -5.97
CA GLY A 51 0.61 18.42 -5.03
C GLY A 51 0.59 17.86 -3.60
N GLU A 52 0.13 16.62 -3.42
CA GLU A 52 -0.09 16.01 -2.12
C GLU A 52 0.97 14.95 -1.80
N GLN A 53 1.41 14.91 -0.54
CA GLN A 53 2.43 13.96 -0.05
C GLN A 53 1.85 12.57 0.11
N VAL A 54 2.55 11.57 -0.43
CA VAL A 54 2.17 10.15 -0.38
C VAL A 54 3.24 9.32 0.32
N LEU A 55 2.83 8.55 1.32
CA LEU A 55 3.59 7.46 1.89
C LEU A 55 3.22 6.16 1.18
N PHE A 56 4.19 5.54 0.52
CA PHE A 56 4.02 4.24 -0.12
C PHE A 56 4.80 3.18 0.66
N LEU A 57 4.09 2.27 1.32
CA LEU A 57 4.68 1.19 2.10
C LEU A 57 4.76 -0.09 1.26
N CYS A 58 5.97 -0.63 1.16
CA CYS A 58 6.29 -1.89 0.50
C CYS A 58 6.67 -2.93 1.55
N PHE A 59 6.23 -4.17 1.39
CA PHE A 59 6.60 -5.23 2.33
C PHE A 59 8.12 -5.46 2.35
N ASN A 60 8.78 -5.54 1.19
CA ASN A 60 10.20 -5.89 1.11
C ASN A 60 11.05 -4.82 0.40
N ALA A 61 12.37 -4.86 0.68
CA ALA A 61 13.34 -3.92 0.15
C ALA A 61 13.48 -4.01 -1.39
N GLN A 62 13.35 -5.20 -1.97
CA GLN A 62 13.50 -5.39 -3.42
C GLN A 62 12.39 -4.68 -4.20
N LEU A 63 11.13 -4.79 -3.71
CA LEU A 63 10.01 -4.07 -4.30
C LEU A 63 10.19 -2.56 -4.14
N LYS A 64 10.61 -2.11 -2.96
CA LYS A 64 10.88 -0.69 -2.67
C LYS A 64 11.94 -0.13 -3.63
N GLU A 65 13.08 -0.79 -3.79
CA GLU A 65 14.15 -0.40 -4.70
C GLU A 65 13.67 -0.35 -6.16
N TYR A 66 12.95 -1.38 -6.60
CA TYR A 66 12.36 -1.42 -7.93
C TYR A 66 11.41 -0.24 -8.19
N LEU A 67 10.58 0.12 -7.21
CA LEU A 67 9.65 1.25 -7.33
C LEU A 67 10.39 2.59 -7.35
N GLU A 68 11.40 2.78 -6.52
CA GLU A 68 12.24 3.97 -6.54
C GLU A 68 12.99 4.14 -7.86
N GLU A 69 13.53 3.06 -8.42
CA GLU A 69 14.27 3.13 -9.69
C GLU A 69 13.37 3.45 -10.89
N ASN A 70 12.16 2.89 -10.93
CA ASN A 70 11.30 2.93 -12.10
C ASN A 70 10.17 3.97 -12.01
N TYR A 71 9.72 4.31 -10.79
CA TYR A 71 8.54 5.15 -10.56
C TYR A 71 8.79 6.32 -9.60
N ALA A 72 10.05 6.67 -9.32
CA ALA A 72 10.38 7.81 -8.47
C ALA A 72 9.66 9.08 -8.94
N ARG A 73 9.01 9.76 -8.01
CA ARG A 73 8.36 11.05 -8.22
C ARG A 73 8.54 11.93 -6.99
N ASP A 74 8.60 13.23 -7.21
CA ASP A 74 8.47 14.18 -6.12
C ASP A 74 7.15 13.94 -5.40
N LEU A 75 7.14 14.10 -4.10
CA LEU A 75 6.00 13.90 -3.20
C LEU A 75 5.55 12.44 -2.98
N VAL A 76 6.20 11.44 -3.57
CA VAL A 76 5.99 10.03 -3.24
C VAL A 76 7.22 9.48 -2.53
N SER A 77 7.03 9.01 -1.30
CA SER A 77 8.08 8.41 -0.48
C SER A 77 7.85 6.90 -0.36
N TYR A 78 8.78 6.10 -0.86
CA TYR A 78 8.72 4.63 -0.80
C TYR A 78 9.53 4.12 0.39
N TYR A 79 8.91 3.34 1.27
CA TYR A 79 9.57 2.72 2.43
C TYR A 79 9.10 1.29 2.66
N THR A 80 9.96 0.48 3.26
CA THR A 80 9.52 -0.63 4.11
C THR A 80 9.15 -0.08 5.49
N ILE A 81 8.40 -0.81 6.31
CA ILE A 81 8.11 -0.34 7.69
C ILE A 81 9.41 -0.12 8.47
N ALA A 82 10.38 -1.03 8.37
CA ALA A 82 11.69 -0.86 8.99
C ALA A 82 12.41 0.41 8.50
N GLY A 83 12.40 0.66 7.20
CA GLY A 83 12.98 1.87 6.61
C GLY A 83 12.24 3.15 7.03
N PHE A 84 10.92 3.09 7.15
CA PHE A 84 10.11 4.18 7.66
C PHE A 84 10.42 4.48 9.14
N ALA A 85 10.57 3.44 9.99
CA ALA A 85 10.99 3.60 11.36
C ALA A 85 12.36 4.27 11.47
N CYS A 86 13.36 3.77 10.75
CA CYS A 86 14.70 4.38 10.72
C CYS A 86 14.66 5.86 10.30
N LYS A 87 13.87 6.18 9.28
CA LYS A 87 13.74 7.56 8.78
C LYS A 87 13.05 8.47 9.79
N THR A 88 11.94 8.03 10.36
CA THR A 88 11.11 8.82 11.28
C THR A 88 11.81 9.04 12.61
N CYS A 89 12.49 8.01 13.14
CA CYS A 89 13.21 8.07 14.41
C CYS A 89 14.65 8.59 14.26
N ASN A 90 15.12 8.78 13.02
CA ASN A 90 16.51 9.15 12.73
C ASN A 90 17.54 8.16 13.32
N THR A 91 17.26 6.88 13.16
CA THR A 91 18.06 5.76 13.69
C THR A 91 18.64 4.90 12.57
N VAL A 92 19.71 4.16 12.85
CA VAL A 92 20.32 3.21 11.91
C VAL A 92 19.59 1.88 11.89
N LYS A 93 18.97 1.50 13.00
CA LYS A 93 18.18 0.29 13.14
C LYS A 93 16.72 0.67 13.44
N PRO A 94 15.76 -0.10 12.96
CA PRO A 94 14.36 0.17 13.23
C PRO A 94 14.10 0.08 14.75
N ASP A 95 13.44 1.11 15.27
CA ASP A 95 12.92 1.16 16.63
C ASP A 95 11.40 1.36 16.53
N TYR A 96 10.67 0.28 16.72
CA TYR A 96 9.21 0.28 16.56
C TYR A 96 8.49 0.92 17.74
N ASP A 97 9.06 0.87 18.95
CA ASP A 97 8.48 1.52 20.12
C ASP A 97 8.61 3.04 20.02
N GLU A 98 9.79 3.53 19.60
CA GLU A 98 9.97 4.95 19.32
C GLU A 98 9.09 5.41 18.15
N LEU A 99 8.95 4.59 17.11
CA LEU A 99 8.06 4.91 15.99
C LEU A 99 6.60 5.04 16.44
N LYS A 100 6.09 4.12 17.27
CA LYS A 100 4.73 4.21 17.82
C LYS A 100 4.54 5.51 18.60
N THR A 101 5.47 5.86 19.47
CA THR A 101 5.44 7.12 20.24
C THR A 101 5.37 8.34 19.30
N LYS A 102 6.18 8.37 18.23
CA LYS A 102 6.16 9.46 17.25
C LYS A 102 4.86 9.51 16.45
N LEU A 103 4.27 8.37 16.12
CA LEU A 103 2.98 8.31 15.44
C LEU A 103 1.85 8.82 16.34
N GLU A 104 1.88 8.51 17.64
CA GLU A 104 0.96 9.08 18.62
C GLU A 104 1.11 10.61 18.73
N ASP A 105 2.33 11.13 18.73
CA ASP A 105 2.61 12.57 18.69
C ASP A 105 2.06 13.22 17.42
N TYR A 106 2.21 12.58 16.26
CA TYR A 106 1.62 13.05 15.00
C TYR A 106 0.09 13.03 15.03
N TYR A 107 -0.51 11.99 15.61
CA TYR A 107 -1.96 11.92 15.80
C TYR A 107 -2.48 13.09 16.64
N ILE A 108 -1.85 13.35 17.80
CA ILE A 108 -2.24 14.43 18.71
C ILE A 108 -2.02 15.81 18.09
N SER A 109 -0.91 16.00 17.38
CA SER A 109 -0.54 17.31 16.82
C SER A 109 -1.15 17.60 15.44
N GLY A 110 -1.69 16.60 14.77
CA GLY A 110 -2.15 16.71 13.38
C GLY A 110 -1.04 17.07 12.37
N SER A 111 0.23 16.75 12.70
CA SER A 111 1.39 17.15 11.89
C SER A 111 2.02 16.01 11.09
N PHE A 112 1.28 14.92 10.85
CA PHE A 112 1.77 13.82 10.01
C PHE A 112 2.12 14.32 8.61
N PRO A 113 3.33 14.03 8.10
CA PRO A 113 3.83 14.65 6.87
C PRO A 113 3.17 14.14 5.59
N TYR A 114 2.39 13.09 5.66
CA TYR A 114 1.75 12.47 4.50
C TYR A 114 0.24 12.58 4.61
N LYS A 115 -0.38 13.01 3.51
CA LYS A 115 -1.85 13.06 3.42
C LYS A 115 -2.44 11.74 2.93
N HIS A 116 -1.71 11.01 2.10
CA HIS A 116 -2.17 9.76 1.51
C HIS A 116 -1.22 8.63 1.84
N VAL A 117 -1.78 7.46 2.13
CA VAL A 117 -1.03 6.23 2.42
C VAL A 117 -1.48 5.12 1.48
N ILE A 118 -0.51 4.47 0.88
CA ILE A 118 -0.71 3.31 0.01
C ILE A 118 0.16 2.17 0.50
N ILE A 119 -0.43 1.00 0.68
CA ILE A 119 0.26 -0.22 1.11
C ILE A 119 0.14 -1.25 0.00
N ASP A 120 1.27 -1.76 -0.49
CA ASP A 120 1.31 -2.88 -1.43
C ASP A 120 1.76 -4.16 -0.74
N GLU A 121 1.24 -5.31 -1.18
CA GLU A 121 1.41 -6.63 -0.57
C GLU A 121 0.96 -6.66 0.91
N GLY A 122 -0.19 -6.06 1.18
CA GLY A 122 -0.73 -5.88 2.54
C GLY A 122 -0.91 -7.18 3.34
N GLN A 123 -1.05 -8.34 2.67
CA GLN A 123 -1.16 -9.64 3.31
C GLN A 123 0.14 -10.09 4.02
N ASP A 124 1.29 -9.56 3.62
CA ASP A 124 2.58 -10.00 4.15
C ASP A 124 2.95 -9.28 5.46
N PHE A 125 2.36 -8.10 5.72
CA PHE A 125 2.61 -7.36 6.96
C PHE A 125 2.06 -8.10 8.18
N GLY A 126 2.82 -8.07 9.28
CA GLY A 126 2.54 -8.84 10.49
C GLY A 126 2.93 -10.31 10.39
N SER A 127 3.57 -10.72 9.27
CA SER A 127 4.08 -12.08 9.11
C SER A 127 5.34 -12.32 9.94
N GLU A 128 6.17 -11.31 10.09
CA GLU A 128 7.41 -11.37 10.86
C GLU A 128 7.19 -10.90 12.31
N THR A 129 6.51 -9.79 12.49
CA THR A 129 6.21 -9.22 13.80
C THR A 129 4.80 -8.63 13.86
N ILE A 130 4.15 -8.76 15.02
CA ILE A 130 2.82 -8.18 15.26
C ILE A 130 2.88 -6.64 15.31
N GLU A 131 4.03 -6.08 15.67
CA GLU A 131 4.25 -4.63 15.77
C GLU A 131 4.00 -3.91 14.43
N GLU A 132 4.27 -4.58 13.30
CA GLU A 132 4.00 -3.99 11.98
C GLU A 132 2.52 -3.70 11.78
N THR A 133 1.63 -4.59 12.22
CA THR A 133 0.18 -4.39 12.11
C THR A 133 -0.31 -3.26 13.00
N ASP A 134 0.27 -3.12 14.21
CA ASP A 134 -0.06 -2.03 15.12
C ASP A 134 0.37 -0.68 14.54
N ILE A 135 1.56 -0.61 13.95
CA ILE A 135 2.08 0.59 13.28
C ILE A 135 1.17 1.00 12.12
N ILE A 136 0.76 0.03 11.28
CA ILE A 136 -0.13 0.31 10.17
C ILE A 136 -1.50 0.78 10.67
N GLN A 137 -2.01 0.20 11.75
CA GLN A 137 -3.26 0.64 12.35
C GLN A 137 -3.18 2.08 12.87
N LEU A 138 -2.09 2.45 13.55
CA LEU A 138 -1.86 3.84 14.00
C LEU A 138 -1.79 4.82 12.82
N ILE A 139 -1.11 4.43 11.73
CA ILE A 139 -1.05 5.25 10.52
C ILE A 139 -2.45 5.40 9.90
N HIS A 140 -3.25 4.32 9.86
CA HIS A 140 -4.64 4.37 9.41
C HIS A 140 -5.45 5.37 10.22
N ASP A 141 -5.39 5.28 11.56
CA ASP A 141 -6.16 6.15 12.46
C ASP A 141 -5.74 7.63 12.30
N ILE A 142 -4.43 7.91 12.13
CA ILE A 142 -3.93 9.26 11.81
C ILE A 142 -4.58 9.81 10.54
N ILE A 143 -4.68 9.01 9.48
CA ILE A 143 -5.20 9.45 8.18
C ILE A 143 -6.72 9.62 8.21
N VAL A 144 -7.43 8.71 8.86
CA VAL A 144 -8.90 8.67 8.85
C VAL A 144 -9.49 9.72 9.79
N ASP A 145 -8.89 9.89 10.98
CA ASP A 145 -9.37 10.84 11.98
C ASP A 145 -8.91 12.28 11.69
N ALA A 146 -7.89 12.47 10.83
CA ALA A 146 -7.48 13.78 10.40
C ALA A 146 -8.56 14.38 9.47
N ASP A 147 -9.16 15.48 9.87
CA ASP A 147 -10.18 16.23 9.09
C ASP A 147 -9.57 16.92 7.84
N GLN A 148 -8.68 16.23 7.12
CA GLN A 148 -7.89 16.76 6.01
C GLN A 148 -8.20 16.10 4.66
N GLY A 149 -9.14 15.17 4.61
CA GLY A 149 -9.48 14.41 3.39
C GLY A 149 -8.34 13.54 2.88
N GLY A 150 -7.58 12.95 3.80
CA GLY A 150 -6.55 11.95 3.50
C GLY A 150 -7.14 10.63 2.99
N THR A 151 -6.32 9.79 2.37
CA THR A 151 -6.76 8.48 1.90
C THR A 151 -5.82 7.36 2.34
N PHE A 152 -6.40 6.19 2.59
CA PHE A 152 -5.66 5.00 3.01
C PHE A 152 -6.08 3.81 2.16
N TYR A 153 -5.16 3.27 1.33
CA TYR A 153 -5.44 2.17 0.42
C TYR A 153 -4.49 1.01 0.66
N VAL A 154 -5.06 -0.21 0.71
CA VAL A 154 -4.30 -1.44 0.87
C VAL A 154 -4.53 -2.36 -0.32
N PHE A 155 -3.46 -2.75 -1.00
CA PHE A 155 -3.46 -3.74 -2.07
C PHE A 155 -2.94 -5.07 -1.52
N TYR A 156 -3.70 -6.16 -1.71
CA TYR A 156 -3.39 -7.45 -1.12
C TYR A 156 -3.82 -8.63 -1.98
N ASP A 157 -3.28 -9.81 -1.69
CA ASP A 157 -3.68 -11.08 -2.32
C ASP A 157 -4.32 -12.02 -1.28
N ARG A 158 -5.65 -12.14 -1.33
CA ARG A 158 -6.39 -12.98 -0.41
C ARG A 158 -6.01 -14.47 -0.51
N LEU A 159 -5.59 -14.93 -1.69
CA LEU A 159 -5.22 -16.34 -1.87
C LEU A 159 -3.94 -16.69 -1.09
N GLN A 160 -3.05 -15.72 -0.89
CA GLN A 160 -1.85 -15.90 -0.07
C GLN A 160 -2.17 -15.88 1.43
N LEU A 161 -3.20 -15.14 1.87
CA LEU A 161 -3.66 -15.14 3.26
C LEU A 161 -4.24 -16.50 3.71
N ILE A 162 -4.97 -17.20 2.84
CA ILE A 162 -5.65 -18.46 3.17
C ILE A 162 -4.65 -19.57 3.58
N GLN A 163 -3.40 -19.47 3.16
CA GLN A 163 -2.37 -20.47 3.46
C GLN A 163 -1.71 -20.29 4.83
N ALA A 164 -1.87 -19.16 5.52
CA ALA A 164 -1.03 -18.85 6.66
C ALA A 164 -1.73 -18.22 7.89
N ARG A 165 -2.75 -17.37 7.76
CA ARG A 165 -3.28 -16.55 8.89
C ARG A 165 -4.66 -15.95 8.63
N ASP A 166 -5.26 -15.43 9.71
CA ASP A 166 -6.41 -14.54 9.66
C ASP A 166 -6.04 -13.22 8.94
N MET A 167 -7.05 -12.59 8.32
CA MET A 167 -6.88 -11.30 7.65
C MET A 167 -6.41 -10.25 8.67
N PRO A 168 -5.34 -9.50 8.39
CA PRO A 168 -4.90 -8.42 9.26
C PRO A 168 -6.05 -7.43 9.51
N LYS A 169 -6.15 -6.93 10.75
CA LYS A 169 -7.25 -6.05 11.18
C LYS A 169 -7.34 -4.81 10.30
N PHE A 170 -6.21 -4.17 10.00
CA PHE A 170 -6.16 -2.97 9.15
C PHE A 170 -6.66 -3.20 7.70
N ILE A 171 -6.80 -4.45 7.23
CA ILE A 171 -7.49 -4.77 5.97
C ILE A 171 -8.96 -5.06 6.24
N GLY A 172 -9.22 -5.74 7.37
CA GLY A 172 -10.57 -6.17 7.77
C GLY A 172 -11.51 -5.01 8.06
N ASP A 173 -11.01 -3.92 8.57
CA ASP A 173 -11.78 -2.78 9.05
C ASP A 173 -12.02 -1.70 7.98
N LEU A 174 -11.45 -1.83 6.77
CA LEU A 174 -11.65 -0.86 5.70
C LEU A 174 -13.08 -0.93 5.13
N ASP A 175 -13.67 0.24 4.89
CA ASP A 175 -15.07 0.40 4.47
C ASP A 175 -15.35 -0.18 3.09
N CYS A 176 -14.39 -0.06 2.17
CA CYS A 176 -14.55 -0.49 0.80
C CYS A 176 -13.61 -1.64 0.45
N ARG A 177 -14.15 -2.68 -0.18
CA ARG A 177 -13.37 -3.83 -0.68
C ARG A 177 -13.66 -4.06 -2.15
N LEU A 178 -12.61 -3.99 -2.95
CA LEU A 178 -12.64 -4.21 -4.38
C LEU A 178 -11.88 -5.50 -4.73
N THR A 179 -12.24 -6.14 -5.83
CA THR A 179 -11.52 -7.33 -6.31
C THR A 179 -11.21 -7.20 -7.80
N LEU A 180 -9.93 -7.42 -8.15
CA LEU A 180 -9.43 -7.53 -9.51
C LEU A 180 -9.54 -8.97 -9.97
N TYR A 181 -10.20 -9.19 -11.08
CA TYR A 181 -10.43 -10.54 -11.66
C TYR A 181 -9.51 -10.84 -12.83
N ARG A 182 -9.14 -9.84 -13.63
CA ARG A 182 -8.32 -10.04 -14.83
C ARG A 182 -6.85 -10.19 -14.49
N ASN A 183 -6.25 -11.30 -14.92
CA ASN A 183 -4.81 -11.50 -14.86
C ASN A 183 -4.12 -10.90 -16.09
N CYS A 184 -3.18 -9.99 -15.89
CA CYS A 184 -2.50 -9.24 -16.95
C CYS A 184 -1.16 -9.86 -17.37
N ARG A 185 -0.61 -10.78 -16.56
CA ARG A 185 0.72 -11.37 -16.77
C ARG A 185 0.68 -12.78 -17.31
N ASN A 186 -0.34 -13.55 -16.95
CA ASN A 186 -0.42 -14.97 -17.27
C ASN A 186 -1.39 -15.24 -18.40
N THR A 187 -1.08 -16.23 -19.22
CA THR A 187 -2.07 -16.79 -20.15
C THR A 187 -3.22 -17.40 -19.35
N GLU A 188 -4.41 -17.47 -19.95
CA GLU A 188 -5.60 -18.04 -19.31
C GLU A 188 -5.35 -19.42 -18.72
N ASN A 189 -4.60 -20.27 -19.41
CA ASN A 189 -4.26 -21.62 -18.95
C ASN A 189 -3.40 -21.63 -17.68
N ILE A 190 -2.43 -20.70 -17.55
CA ILE A 190 -1.57 -20.58 -16.35
C ILE A 190 -2.40 -20.05 -15.18
N ALA A 191 -3.26 -19.04 -15.42
CA ALA A 191 -4.12 -18.49 -14.40
C ALA A 191 -5.08 -19.55 -13.83
N VAL A 192 -5.74 -20.33 -14.68
CA VAL A 192 -6.64 -21.43 -14.29
C VAL A 192 -5.91 -22.51 -13.50
N THR A 193 -4.68 -22.84 -13.87
CA THR A 193 -3.88 -23.87 -13.17
C THR A 193 -3.47 -23.39 -11.77
N SER A 194 -3.09 -22.13 -11.63
CA SER A 194 -2.68 -21.54 -10.34
C SER A 194 -3.84 -21.36 -9.36
N LEU A 195 -5.08 -21.31 -9.82
CA LEU A 195 -6.29 -21.16 -9.01
C LEU A 195 -6.94 -22.51 -8.63
N ARG A 196 -6.45 -23.65 -9.17
CA ARG A 196 -6.95 -24.96 -8.76
C ARG A 196 -6.40 -25.29 -7.38
N PRO A 197 -7.25 -25.61 -6.39
CA PRO A 197 -6.79 -26.15 -5.11
C PRO A 197 -6.05 -27.47 -5.36
N ILE A 198 -4.92 -27.65 -4.67
CA ILE A 198 -4.15 -28.90 -4.61
C ILE A 198 -4.95 -29.90 -3.80
#